data_9d38a373ec96d56107bfd17044c98294
#
_entry.id   9d38a373ec96d56107bfd17044c98294
#
_cell.length_a   1.000
_cell.length_b   1.000
_cell.length_c   1.000
_cell.angle_alpha   90.00
_cell.angle_beta   90.00
_cell.angle_gamma   90.00
#
_symmetry.space_group_name_H-M   'P 1'
#
loop_
_entity.id
_entity.type
_entity.pdbx_description
1 polymer ?
#
loop_
_entity_poly.entity_id
_entity_poly.type
_entity_poly.pdbx_seq_one_letter_code
_entity_poly.pdbx_strand_id
1 'polypeptide(L)'
;MSNVTRRSNSEQVMHSKEEFYDYYMAPNIEKGAMVVADSIEELAEVMAGLDPRINVEILKATIDRYNELCEKGVDEDLGKLAFRMQPVNQPPYYAILQRGVSICNLDGLRVNTDCQCIDDQGLPIAGLYAAGNDAGGFSGMSYPWYYGGICCGKAITFARTAAKHAAAQ
;
A
#
# COMPACT_ATOMS: atom_id res chain seq x y z
N MET A 1 -12.16 -8.04 -20.85
CA MET A 1 -11.84 -8.62 -19.53
C MET A 1 -10.34 -8.47 -19.33
N SER A 2 -9.94 -7.63 -18.39
CA SER A 2 -8.51 -7.38 -18.14
C SER A 2 -7.91 -8.62 -17.45
N ASN A 3 -6.94 -9.23 -18.08
CA ASN A 3 -6.11 -10.23 -17.44
C ASN A 3 -5.39 -9.57 -16.26
N VAL A 4 -5.68 -10.00 -15.05
CA VAL A 4 -4.96 -9.55 -13.87
C VAL A 4 -3.64 -10.28 -13.84
N THR A 5 -2.62 -9.63 -14.39
CA THR A 5 -1.24 -10.10 -14.24
C THR A 5 -0.63 -9.48 -13.00
N ARG A 6 -0.38 -10.29 -11.99
CA ARG A 6 0.41 -9.87 -10.83
C ARG A 6 1.60 -10.80 -10.66
N ARG A 7 2.79 -10.25 -10.70
CA ARG A 7 3.98 -11.01 -10.31
C ARG A 7 4.00 -11.11 -8.79
N SER A 8 4.02 -12.32 -8.27
CA SER A 8 4.38 -12.58 -6.88
C SER A 8 5.90 -12.59 -6.74
N ASN A 9 6.40 -12.55 -5.53
CA ASN A 9 7.85 -12.71 -5.24
C ASN A 9 8.44 -14.03 -5.78
N SER A 10 7.60 -14.95 -6.27
CA SER A 10 7.95 -16.24 -6.86
C SER A 10 7.86 -16.28 -8.40
N GLU A 11 7.78 -15.13 -9.07
CA GLU A 11 7.63 -15.02 -10.53
C GLU A 11 6.33 -15.62 -11.10
N GLN A 12 5.38 -16.00 -10.27
CA GLN A 12 4.14 -16.57 -10.73
C GLN A 12 3.24 -15.50 -11.36
N VAL A 13 2.97 -15.67 -12.64
CA VAL A 13 2.03 -14.83 -13.40
C VAL A 13 0.66 -15.51 -13.38
N MET A 14 -0.34 -14.84 -12.82
CA MET A 14 -1.71 -15.36 -12.83
C MET A 14 -2.41 -14.94 -14.10
N HIS A 15 -3.00 -15.92 -14.77
CA HIS A 15 -3.62 -15.75 -16.07
C HIS A 15 -5.15 -15.76 -16.00
N SER A 16 -5.73 -16.20 -14.87
CA SER A 16 -7.17 -16.26 -14.68
C SER A 16 -7.61 -15.75 -13.30
N LYS A 17 -8.93 -15.55 -13.14
CA LYS A 17 -9.52 -15.21 -11.84
C LYS A 17 -9.45 -16.39 -10.87
N GLU A 18 -9.58 -17.59 -11.39
CA GLU A 18 -9.52 -18.85 -10.64
C GLU A 18 -8.13 -19.03 -10.05
N GLU A 19 -7.07 -18.86 -10.84
CA GLU A 19 -5.68 -18.88 -10.34
C GLU A 19 -5.42 -17.81 -9.28
N PHE A 20 -6.00 -16.60 -9.43
CA PHE A 20 -5.89 -15.56 -8.41
C PHE A 20 -6.61 -15.96 -7.12
N TYR A 21 -7.81 -16.54 -7.24
CA TYR A 21 -8.56 -17.01 -6.10
C TYR A 21 -7.79 -18.10 -5.35
N ASP A 22 -7.36 -19.16 -6.03
CA ASP A 22 -6.67 -20.30 -5.43
C ASP A 22 -5.34 -19.92 -4.79
N TYR A 23 -4.61 -19.01 -5.41
CA TYR A 23 -3.29 -18.64 -4.93
C TYR A 23 -3.32 -17.57 -3.81
N TYR A 24 -4.21 -16.58 -3.91
CA TYR A 24 -4.24 -15.45 -2.97
C TYR A 24 -5.42 -15.47 -2.03
N MET A 25 -6.62 -15.72 -2.52
CA MET A 25 -7.81 -15.54 -1.71
C MET A 25 -8.04 -16.74 -0.80
N ALA A 26 -8.09 -17.94 -1.33
CA ALA A 26 -8.38 -19.14 -0.57
C ALA A 26 -7.41 -19.35 0.62
N PRO A 27 -6.07 -19.22 0.47
CA PRO A 27 -5.16 -19.33 1.60
C PRO A 27 -5.31 -18.23 2.66
N ASN A 28 -5.77 -17.03 2.28
CA ASN A 28 -6.00 -15.95 3.23
C ASN A 28 -7.34 -16.11 3.96
N ILE A 29 -8.34 -16.70 3.31
CA ILE A 29 -9.60 -17.08 3.94
C ILE A 29 -9.34 -18.20 4.95
N GLU A 30 -8.61 -19.25 4.56
CA GLU A 30 -8.25 -20.37 5.45
C GLU A 30 -7.49 -19.90 6.70
N LYS A 31 -6.59 -18.92 6.56
CA LYS A 31 -5.83 -18.32 7.67
C LYS A 31 -6.63 -17.31 8.49
N GLY A 32 -7.86 -16.99 8.11
CA GLY A 32 -8.68 -15.97 8.77
C GLY A 32 -8.21 -14.53 8.57
N ALA A 33 -7.28 -14.27 7.62
CA ALA A 33 -6.85 -12.93 7.25
C ALA A 33 -7.83 -12.24 6.28
N MET A 34 -8.68 -13.02 5.63
CA MET A 34 -9.76 -12.58 4.77
C MET A 34 -11.03 -13.31 5.16
N VAL A 35 -12.16 -12.61 5.14
CA VAL A 35 -13.49 -13.19 5.32
C VAL A 35 -14.31 -13.02 4.06
N VAL A 36 -15.25 -13.92 3.82
CA VAL A 36 -16.16 -13.92 2.68
C VAL A 36 -17.58 -14.15 3.18
N ALA A 37 -18.54 -13.48 2.56
CA ALA A 37 -19.97 -13.61 2.87
C ALA A 37 -20.81 -13.37 1.62
N ASP A 38 -22.03 -13.89 1.62
CA ASP A 38 -22.97 -13.74 0.51
C ASP A 38 -23.85 -12.48 0.65
N SER A 39 -23.82 -11.82 1.81
CA SER A 39 -24.48 -10.53 2.03
C SER A 39 -23.60 -9.55 2.79
N ILE A 40 -23.94 -8.26 2.69
CA ILE A 40 -23.25 -7.19 3.46
C ILE A 40 -23.54 -7.34 4.95
N GLU A 41 -24.75 -7.76 5.31
CA GLU A 41 -25.14 -8.03 6.68
C GLU A 41 -24.26 -9.10 7.31
N GLU A 42 -24.16 -10.24 6.67
CA GLU A 42 -23.33 -11.35 7.12
C GLU A 42 -21.87 -10.94 7.22
N LEU A 43 -21.34 -10.23 6.21
CA LEU A 43 -19.97 -9.72 6.22
C LEU A 43 -19.72 -8.81 7.42
N ALA A 44 -20.66 -7.88 7.68
CA ALA A 44 -20.55 -6.93 8.77
C ALA A 44 -20.59 -7.61 10.16
N GLU A 45 -21.45 -8.64 10.33
CA GLU A 45 -21.51 -9.44 11.55
C GLU A 45 -20.21 -10.21 11.80
N VAL A 46 -19.67 -10.86 10.76
CA VAL A 46 -18.39 -11.58 10.86
C VAL A 46 -17.25 -10.62 11.19
N MET A 47 -17.20 -9.46 10.54
CA MET A 47 -16.20 -8.43 10.82
C MET A 47 -16.31 -7.89 12.25
N ALA A 48 -17.51 -7.64 12.75
CA ALA A 48 -17.74 -7.19 14.12
C ALA A 48 -17.34 -8.24 15.17
N GLY A 49 -17.49 -9.52 14.85
CA GLY A 49 -16.97 -10.63 15.66
C GLY A 49 -15.43 -10.67 15.75
N LEU A 50 -14.74 -10.19 14.72
CA LEU A 50 -13.27 -10.13 14.69
C LEU A 50 -12.72 -8.85 15.31
N ASP A 51 -13.42 -7.72 15.17
CA ASP A 51 -13.02 -6.44 15.72
C ASP A 51 -14.24 -5.71 16.32
N PRO A 52 -14.32 -5.61 17.66
CA PRO A 52 -15.47 -5.00 18.35
C PRO A 52 -15.63 -3.49 18.07
N ARG A 53 -14.69 -2.85 17.40
CA ARG A 53 -14.82 -1.44 16.98
C ARG A 53 -15.71 -1.29 15.74
N ILE A 54 -16.00 -2.38 15.04
CA ILE A 54 -16.86 -2.37 13.85
C ILE A 54 -18.32 -2.35 14.31
N ASN A 55 -19.05 -1.32 13.87
CA ASN A 55 -20.49 -1.22 14.08
C ASN A 55 -21.21 -1.67 12.80
N VAL A 56 -22.03 -2.72 12.92
CA VAL A 56 -22.73 -3.34 11.81
C VAL A 56 -23.66 -2.36 11.08
N GLU A 57 -24.43 -1.59 11.82
CA GLU A 57 -25.40 -0.64 11.26
C GLU A 57 -24.71 0.51 10.52
N ILE A 58 -23.61 1.03 11.09
CA ILE A 58 -22.82 2.09 10.43
C ILE A 58 -22.19 1.56 9.16
N LEU A 59 -21.64 0.34 9.17
CA LEU A 59 -21.02 -0.24 7.98
C LEU A 59 -22.04 -0.42 6.86
N LYS A 60 -23.22 -0.97 7.16
CA LYS A 60 -24.31 -1.10 6.19
C LYS A 60 -24.73 0.25 5.62
N ALA A 61 -25.05 1.21 6.47
CA ALA A 61 -25.45 2.55 6.05
C ALA A 61 -24.40 3.22 5.16
N THR A 62 -23.11 2.99 5.47
CA THR A 62 -22.00 3.53 4.67
C THR A 62 -21.95 2.91 3.27
N ILE A 63 -22.15 1.59 3.17
CA ILE A 63 -22.15 0.90 1.87
C ILE A 63 -23.39 1.28 1.06
N ASP A 64 -24.57 1.34 1.68
CA ASP A 64 -25.81 1.75 1.03
C ASP A 64 -25.67 3.19 0.48
N ARG A 65 -25.17 4.10 1.31
CA ARG A 65 -24.91 5.48 0.88
C ARG A 65 -23.92 5.55 -0.29
N TYR A 66 -22.84 4.79 -0.23
CA TYR A 66 -21.87 4.74 -1.33
C TYR A 66 -22.48 4.19 -2.61
N ASN A 67 -23.32 3.18 -2.52
CA ASN A 67 -24.02 2.62 -3.68
C ASN A 67 -24.99 3.63 -4.31
N GLU A 68 -25.75 4.39 -3.49
CA GLU A 68 -26.58 5.51 -3.98
C GLU A 68 -25.76 6.54 -4.75
N LEU A 69 -24.58 6.92 -4.23
CA LEU A 69 -23.69 7.88 -4.91
C LEU A 69 -23.15 7.29 -6.23
N CYS A 70 -22.87 5.99 -6.29
CA CYS A 70 -22.48 5.31 -7.51
C CYS A 70 -23.60 5.36 -8.57
N GLU A 71 -24.86 5.13 -8.18
CA GLU A 71 -26.02 5.24 -9.05
C GLU A 71 -26.23 6.67 -9.58
N LYS A 72 -26.01 7.67 -8.73
CA LYS A 72 -26.01 9.09 -9.13
C LYS A 72 -24.89 9.45 -10.08
N GLY A 73 -23.77 8.70 -10.06
CA GLY A 73 -22.56 9.01 -10.80
C GLY A 73 -21.77 10.21 -10.26
N VAL A 74 -22.08 10.68 -9.05
CA VAL A 74 -21.40 11.80 -8.38
C VAL A 74 -21.24 11.48 -6.90
N ASP A 75 -20.03 11.56 -6.40
CA ASP A 75 -19.74 11.49 -4.96
C ASP A 75 -19.84 12.87 -4.33
N GLU A 76 -21.01 13.14 -3.75
CA GLU A 76 -21.32 14.42 -3.08
C GLU A 76 -20.65 14.50 -1.68
N ASP A 77 -20.21 13.38 -1.13
CA ASP A 77 -19.72 13.30 0.25
C ASP A 77 -18.21 13.54 0.34
N LEU A 78 -17.42 12.91 -0.57
CA LEU A 78 -15.96 12.94 -0.56
C LEU A 78 -15.33 13.38 -1.89
N GLY A 79 -16.13 13.59 -2.93
CA GLY A 79 -15.64 14.07 -4.23
C GLY A 79 -14.83 13.04 -5.03
N LYS A 80 -15.08 11.74 -4.83
CA LYS A 80 -14.44 10.67 -5.61
C LYS A 80 -14.83 10.82 -7.09
N LEU A 81 -13.85 10.74 -7.98
CA LEU A 81 -14.09 10.89 -9.41
C LEU A 81 -15.01 9.79 -9.96
N ALA A 82 -16.02 10.16 -10.75
CA ALA A 82 -17.06 9.26 -11.23
C ALA A 82 -16.53 7.98 -11.90
N PHE A 83 -15.46 8.09 -12.71
CA PHE A 83 -14.86 6.92 -13.38
C PHE A 83 -14.18 5.92 -12.43
N ARG A 84 -14.00 6.29 -11.15
CA ARG A 84 -13.45 5.43 -10.09
C ARG A 84 -14.52 4.87 -9.17
N MET A 85 -15.77 5.29 -9.33
CA MET A 85 -16.87 4.82 -8.50
C MET A 85 -17.37 3.49 -9.05
N GLN A 86 -17.39 2.49 -8.19
CA GLN A 86 -17.94 1.16 -8.49
C GLN A 86 -18.78 0.70 -7.30
N PRO A 87 -20.06 0.33 -7.51
CA PRO A 87 -20.93 -0.07 -6.43
C PRO A 87 -20.47 -1.39 -5.81
N VAL A 88 -20.74 -1.53 -4.53
CA VAL A 88 -20.51 -2.77 -3.76
C VAL A 88 -21.85 -3.47 -3.62
N ASN A 89 -22.30 -4.13 -4.70
CA ASN A 89 -23.65 -4.69 -4.81
C ASN A 89 -23.71 -6.10 -5.45
N GLN A 90 -22.55 -6.76 -5.60
CA GLN A 90 -22.48 -8.10 -6.19
C GLN A 90 -21.76 -9.08 -5.26
N PRO A 91 -22.45 -10.11 -4.75
CA PRO A 91 -21.81 -11.16 -3.98
C PRO A 91 -20.89 -12.05 -4.86
N PRO A 92 -19.98 -12.82 -4.24
CA PRO A 92 -19.67 -12.80 -2.82
C PRO A 92 -18.87 -11.55 -2.42
N TYR A 93 -19.05 -11.11 -1.17
CA TYR A 93 -18.34 -9.95 -0.58
C TYR A 93 -17.14 -10.42 0.22
N TYR A 94 -16.08 -9.62 0.18
CA TYR A 94 -14.83 -9.94 0.84
C TYR A 94 -14.38 -8.79 1.72
N ALA A 95 -13.90 -9.11 2.91
CA ALA A 95 -13.18 -8.15 3.75
C ALA A 95 -11.80 -8.71 4.12
N ILE A 96 -10.79 -7.86 4.09
CA ILE A 96 -9.42 -8.20 4.43
C ILE A 96 -8.92 -7.34 5.57
N LEU A 97 -8.28 -7.96 6.56
CA LEU A 97 -7.63 -7.25 7.65
C LEU A 97 -6.37 -6.56 7.12
N GLN A 98 -6.41 -5.23 7.06
CA GLN A 98 -5.25 -4.42 6.73
C GLN A 98 -4.61 -3.83 7.97
N ARG A 99 -3.29 -3.86 8.02
CA ARG A 99 -2.49 -3.21 9.07
C ARG A 99 -1.59 -2.17 8.43
N GLY A 100 -1.24 -1.15 9.20
CA GLY A 100 -0.24 -0.19 8.76
C GLY A 100 1.10 -0.87 8.52
N VAL A 101 1.66 -0.65 7.32
CA VAL A 101 2.98 -1.15 6.93
C VAL A 101 3.78 0.02 6.39
N SER A 102 5.02 0.17 6.85
CA SER A 102 5.95 1.12 6.27
C SER A 102 6.68 0.47 5.10
N ILE A 103 6.54 1.03 3.91
CA ILE A 103 7.27 0.58 2.71
C ILE A 103 8.57 1.36 2.57
N CYS A 104 8.56 2.63 2.92
CA CYS A 104 9.73 3.51 2.88
C CYS A 104 9.55 4.68 3.84
N ASN A 105 10.66 5.32 4.20
CA ASN A 105 10.64 6.58 4.90
C ASN A 105 10.72 7.73 3.88
N LEU A 106 9.85 8.72 4.02
CA LEU A 106 9.96 9.97 3.26
C LEU A 106 11.04 10.85 3.83
N ASP A 107 11.15 10.83 5.15
CA ASP A 107 12.20 11.46 5.94
C ASP A 107 13.21 10.40 6.40
N GLY A 108 14.33 10.81 6.95
CA GLY A 108 15.39 9.92 7.40
C GLY A 108 16.64 10.72 7.79
N LEU A 109 17.78 10.05 7.87
CA LEU A 109 19.05 10.71 8.16
C LEU A 109 19.35 11.75 7.07
N ARG A 110 19.69 12.96 7.48
CA ARG A 110 20.12 14.00 6.55
C ARG A 110 21.48 13.64 5.99
N VAL A 111 21.62 13.69 4.66
CA VAL A 111 22.87 13.36 3.97
C VAL A 111 23.26 14.46 2.99
N ASN A 112 24.56 14.57 2.73
CA ASN A 112 25.10 15.41 1.66
C ASN A 112 25.09 14.67 0.31
N THR A 113 25.63 15.28 -0.74
CA THR A 113 25.70 14.71 -2.10
C THR A 113 26.56 13.45 -2.21
N ASP A 114 27.45 13.22 -1.26
CA ASP A 114 28.30 12.02 -1.16
C ASP A 114 27.68 10.95 -0.26
N CYS A 115 26.42 11.15 0.17
CA CYS A 115 25.67 10.29 1.08
C CYS A 115 26.28 10.18 2.50
N GLN A 116 27.13 11.10 2.91
CA GLN A 116 27.57 11.21 4.30
C GLN A 116 26.43 11.79 5.15
N CYS A 117 26.19 11.21 6.31
CA CYS A 117 25.28 11.82 7.29
C CYS A 117 25.85 13.16 7.77
N ILE A 118 24.97 14.13 7.95
CA ILE A 118 25.33 15.47 8.43
C ILE A 118 24.72 15.73 9.80
N ASP A 119 25.45 16.44 10.64
CA ASP A 119 25.02 16.86 11.97
C ASP A 119 24.06 18.07 11.93
N ASP A 120 23.70 18.59 13.10
CA ASP A 120 22.80 19.74 13.25
C ASP A 120 23.40 21.05 12.71
N GLN A 121 24.73 21.10 12.56
CA GLN A 121 25.45 22.25 11.98
C GLN A 121 25.62 22.12 10.47
N GLY A 122 25.17 20.97 9.88
CA GLY A 122 25.32 20.69 8.46
C GLY A 122 26.69 20.14 8.07
N LEU A 123 27.50 19.72 9.05
CA LEU A 123 28.85 19.18 8.81
C LEU A 123 28.77 17.64 8.68
N PRO A 124 29.61 17.05 7.80
CA PRO A 124 29.65 15.60 7.66
C PRO A 124 30.15 14.90 8.92
N ILE A 125 29.47 13.86 9.32
CA ILE A 125 29.89 12.95 10.40
C ILE A 125 30.86 11.95 9.78
N ALA A 126 32.12 11.97 10.24
CA ALA A 126 33.19 11.14 9.69
C ALA A 126 32.84 9.64 9.76
N GLY A 127 32.96 8.92 8.64
CA GLY A 127 32.75 7.50 8.54
C GLY A 127 31.28 7.06 8.55
N LEU A 128 30.30 7.99 8.66
CA LEU A 128 28.88 7.67 8.70
C LEU A 128 28.21 8.00 7.37
N TYR A 129 27.58 6.98 6.75
CA TYR A 129 26.86 7.10 5.49
C TYR A 129 25.46 6.52 5.62
N ALA A 130 24.50 7.06 4.87
CA ALA A 130 23.16 6.49 4.75
C ALA A 130 22.68 6.49 3.30
N ALA A 131 22.00 5.41 2.92
CA ALA A 131 21.39 5.25 1.60
C ALA A 131 20.10 4.45 1.68
N GLY A 132 19.29 4.48 0.64
CA GLY A 132 18.02 3.75 0.60
C GLY A 132 16.96 4.37 1.50
N ASN A 133 16.24 3.55 2.25
CA ASN A 133 15.13 4.01 3.08
C ASN A 133 15.57 4.79 4.32
N ASP A 134 16.82 4.63 4.74
CA ASP A 134 17.34 5.33 5.91
C ASP A 134 17.83 6.77 5.60
N ALA A 135 18.06 7.06 4.31
CA ALA A 135 18.42 8.41 3.86
C ALA A 135 17.19 9.23 3.51
N GLY A 136 17.00 10.36 4.18
CA GLY A 136 15.92 11.31 3.95
C GLY A 136 16.15 12.27 2.79
N GLY A 137 15.16 13.15 2.57
CA GLY A 137 15.26 14.30 1.68
C GLY A 137 15.08 14.04 0.18
N PHE A 138 15.03 12.81 -0.28
CA PHE A 138 14.85 12.50 -1.70
C PHE A 138 13.42 12.71 -2.21
N SER A 139 12.44 12.27 -1.44
CA SER A 139 11.02 12.30 -1.86
C SER A 139 10.28 13.56 -1.41
N GLY A 140 10.89 14.41 -0.59
CA GLY A 140 10.23 15.57 -0.02
C GLY A 140 9.02 15.18 0.83
N MET A 141 7.88 15.83 0.58
CA MET A 141 6.63 15.62 1.33
C MET A 141 5.76 14.48 0.80
N SER A 142 6.10 13.88 -0.34
CA SER A 142 5.25 12.89 -1.00
C SER A 142 6.07 11.83 -1.72
N TYR A 143 5.69 10.59 -1.55
CA TYR A 143 6.30 9.47 -2.28
C TYR A 143 5.82 9.45 -3.75
N PRO A 144 6.73 9.49 -4.73
CA PRO A 144 6.37 9.50 -6.14
C PRO A 144 6.00 8.10 -6.65
N TRP A 145 4.90 7.57 -6.18
CA TRP A 145 4.40 6.21 -6.45
C TRP A 145 4.19 5.88 -7.93
N TYR A 146 4.06 6.89 -8.77
CA TYR A 146 3.86 6.73 -10.22
C TYR A 146 5.16 6.42 -10.99
N TYR A 147 6.31 6.49 -10.34
CA TYR A 147 7.59 6.06 -10.93
C TYR A 147 7.96 4.67 -10.42
N GLY A 148 7.66 3.62 -11.23
CA GLY A 148 8.03 2.25 -10.91
C GLY A 148 9.54 2.10 -10.72
N GLY A 149 9.95 1.45 -9.61
CA GLY A 149 11.35 1.15 -9.33
C GLY A 149 12.17 2.28 -8.68
N ILE A 150 11.57 3.44 -8.38
CA ILE A 150 12.30 4.59 -7.84
C ILE A 150 12.99 4.29 -6.50
N CYS A 151 12.39 3.51 -5.62
CA CYS A 151 13.01 3.11 -4.35
C CYS A 151 14.27 2.28 -4.57
N CYS A 152 14.20 1.27 -5.45
CA CYS A 152 15.37 0.45 -5.78
C CYS A 152 16.44 1.27 -6.46
N GLY A 153 16.06 2.12 -7.41
CA GLY A 153 16.98 3.01 -8.13
C GLY A 153 17.71 3.96 -7.19
N LYS A 154 16.98 4.61 -6.27
CA LYS A 154 17.54 5.44 -5.22
C LYS A 154 18.54 4.66 -4.35
N ALA A 155 18.12 3.50 -3.83
CA ALA A 155 18.94 2.70 -2.93
C ALA A 155 20.27 2.28 -3.60
N ILE A 156 20.22 1.74 -4.81
CA ILE A 156 21.41 1.27 -5.56
C ILE A 156 22.34 2.45 -5.91
N THR A 157 21.77 3.54 -6.44
CA THR A 157 22.56 4.68 -6.90
C THR A 157 23.29 5.35 -5.73
N PHE A 158 22.58 5.62 -4.64
CA PHE A 158 23.16 6.32 -3.48
C PHE A 158 24.10 5.42 -2.68
N ALA A 159 23.79 4.13 -2.52
CA ALA A 159 24.72 3.19 -1.91
C ALA A 159 26.05 3.10 -2.69
N ARG A 160 25.98 3.11 -4.04
CA ARG A 160 27.18 3.16 -4.88
C ARG A 160 27.98 4.47 -4.70
N THR A 161 27.29 5.61 -4.59
CA THR A 161 27.92 6.90 -4.33
C THR A 161 28.62 6.90 -2.98
N ALA A 162 27.92 6.49 -1.91
CA ALA A 162 28.47 6.34 -0.57
C ALA A 162 29.73 5.45 -0.54
N ALA A 163 29.64 4.27 -1.17
CA ALA A 163 30.76 3.32 -1.21
C ALA A 163 31.99 3.87 -1.95
N LYS A 164 31.80 4.57 -3.07
CA LYS A 164 32.90 5.21 -3.81
C LYS A 164 33.57 6.30 -2.99
N HIS A 165 32.78 7.15 -2.35
CA HIS A 165 33.32 8.21 -1.50
C HIS A 165 34.08 7.64 -0.30
N ALA A 166 33.50 6.65 0.40
CA ALA A 166 34.14 6.01 1.54
C ALA A 166 35.45 5.30 1.19
N ALA A 167 35.55 4.72 -0.02
CA ALA A 167 36.77 4.05 -0.47
C ALA A 167 37.88 5.03 -0.89
N ALA A 168 37.59 6.33 -1.06
CA ALA A 168 38.50 7.36 -1.46
C ALA A 168 39.07 8.17 -0.26
N GLN A 169 38.57 7.90 0.95
CA GLN A 169 39.04 8.52 2.20
C GLN A 169 40.22 7.74 2.76
#